data_8cc73348ae53941eb420682ce3f8830d
#
_entry.id   8cc73348ae53941eb420682ce3f8830d
#
_cell.length_a   1.000
_cell.length_b   1.000
_cell.length_c   1.000
_cell.angle_alpha   90.00
_cell.angle_beta   90.00
_cell.angle_gamma   90.00
#
_symmetry.space_group_name_H-M   'P 1'
#
loop_
_entity.id
_entity.type
_entity.pdbx_description
1 polymer ?
#
loop_
_entity_poly.entity_id
_entity_poly.type
_entity_poly.pdbx_seq_one_letter_code
_entity_poly.pdbx_strand_id
1 'polypeptide(L)'
;MLDTELNPSSDLWLSDVEAPQIITDPNLFKWDDQADLVIAGLGGAGIAAANEALDQGLSVIGIDKTTGGGSTAKSGGVYYAGGGTPIQKEAGIQTKHNNNHNYEIIDA
;
A
#
# COMPACT_ATOMS: atom_id res chain seq x y z
N MET A 1 11.65 -10.17 21.82
CA MET A 1 11.13 -11.47 22.28
C MET A 1 9.63 -11.37 22.36
N LEU A 2 8.92 -12.14 21.58
CA LEU A 2 7.46 -12.21 21.68
C LEU A 2 7.12 -12.81 23.04
N ASP A 3 6.35 -12.07 23.82
CA ASP A 3 5.85 -12.54 25.09
C ASP A 3 4.94 -13.74 24.85
N THR A 4 5.28 -14.88 25.46
CA THR A 4 4.50 -16.11 25.34
C THR A 4 3.15 -16.07 26.08
N GLU A 5 2.87 -14.99 26.78
CA GLU A 5 1.60 -14.71 27.46
C GLU A 5 0.65 -13.86 26.61
N LEU A 6 0.77 -13.95 25.28
CA LEU A 6 -0.18 -13.30 24.38
C LEU A 6 -1.59 -13.86 24.61
N ASN A 7 -2.55 -12.95 24.64
CA ASN A 7 -3.97 -13.24 24.77
C ASN A 7 -4.38 -14.41 23.86
N PRO A 8 -5.02 -15.49 24.38
CA PRO A 8 -5.42 -16.65 23.59
C PRO A 8 -6.20 -16.32 22.32
N SER A 9 -6.94 -15.21 22.31
CA SER A 9 -7.66 -14.76 21.12
C SER A 9 -6.74 -14.21 20.02
N SER A 10 -5.53 -13.79 20.35
CA SER A 10 -4.53 -13.34 19.36
C SER A 10 -3.73 -14.51 18.80
N ASP A 11 -3.64 -15.61 19.52
CA ASP A 11 -2.89 -16.78 19.08
C ASP A 11 -3.60 -17.53 17.95
N LEU A 12 -4.92 -17.43 17.87
CA LEU A 12 -5.72 -18.13 16.85
C LEU A 12 -5.41 -17.67 15.43
N TRP A 13 -5.13 -16.41 15.22
CA TRP A 13 -4.76 -15.91 13.89
C TRP A 13 -3.26 -15.95 13.64
N LEU A 14 -2.45 -15.91 14.70
CA LEU A 14 -0.99 -16.07 14.60
C LEU A 14 -0.58 -17.52 14.31
N SER A 15 -1.39 -18.50 14.74
CA SER A 15 -1.12 -19.90 14.46
C SER A 15 -1.28 -20.27 12.98
N ASP A 16 -2.03 -19.47 12.22
CA ASP A 16 -2.23 -19.65 10.78
C ASP A 16 -1.17 -18.96 9.94
N VAL A 17 -0.27 -18.22 10.56
CA VAL A 17 0.82 -17.51 9.88
C VAL A 17 2.12 -18.29 10.10
N GLU A 18 2.72 -18.77 9.02
CA GLU A 18 4.05 -19.37 9.09
C GLU A 18 5.06 -18.36 9.64
N ALA A 19 5.97 -18.83 10.49
CA ALA A 19 7.05 -18.00 10.97
C ALA A 19 7.90 -17.49 9.79
N PRO A 20 8.33 -16.20 9.81
CA PRO A 20 9.13 -15.66 8.73
C PRO A 20 10.46 -16.42 8.62
N GLN A 21 10.82 -16.78 7.41
CA GLN A 21 12.10 -17.38 7.12
C GLN A 21 13.20 -16.33 7.20
N ILE A 22 14.21 -16.59 8.02
CA ILE A 22 15.39 -15.72 8.14
C ILE A 22 16.50 -16.26 7.24
N ILE A 23 16.87 -15.47 6.23
CA ILE A 23 17.94 -15.80 5.30
C ILE A 23 19.20 -15.06 5.77
N THR A 24 20.19 -15.80 6.27
CA THR A 24 21.44 -15.24 6.79
C THR A 24 22.45 -14.97 5.68
N ASP A 25 22.46 -15.75 4.62
CA ASP A 25 23.29 -15.54 3.44
C ASP A 25 22.44 -15.62 2.17
N PRO A 26 22.13 -14.48 1.55
CA PRO A 26 21.32 -14.45 0.34
C PRO A 26 21.99 -15.10 -0.87
N ASN A 27 23.32 -15.26 -0.87
CA ASN A 27 24.05 -15.89 -1.98
C ASN A 27 23.91 -17.42 -1.98
N LEU A 28 23.63 -18.01 -0.83
CA LEU A 28 23.42 -19.45 -0.67
C LEU A 28 21.95 -19.85 -0.78
N PHE A 29 21.04 -18.88 -0.78
CA PHE A 29 19.62 -19.13 -0.88
C PHE A 29 19.21 -19.30 -2.34
N LYS A 30 18.38 -20.32 -2.61
CA LYS A 30 17.79 -20.52 -3.93
C LYS A 30 16.55 -19.63 -4.07
N TRP A 31 16.70 -18.54 -4.79
CA TRP A 31 15.61 -17.64 -5.11
C TRP A 31 14.76 -18.20 -6.25
N ASP A 32 13.45 -18.03 -6.18
CA ASP A 32 12.53 -18.45 -7.23
C ASP A 32 12.53 -17.48 -8.41
N ASP A 33 12.71 -16.19 -8.14
CA ASP A 33 12.72 -15.14 -9.16
C ASP A 33 13.49 -13.91 -8.69
N GLN A 34 13.77 -13.00 -9.62
CA GLN A 34 14.49 -11.75 -9.36
C GLN A 34 13.96 -10.62 -10.24
N ALA A 35 13.85 -9.44 -9.67
CA ALA A 35 13.51 -8.21 -10.37
C ALA A 35 14.21 -7.00 -9.74
N ASP A 36 14.20 -5.86 -10.45
CA ASP A 36 14.73 -4.60 -9.93
C ASP A 36 13.87 -4.06 -8.78
N LEU A 37 12.57 -4.30 -8.84
CA LEU A 37 11.60 -3.91 -7.83
C LEU A 37 10.62 -5.03 -7.51
N VAL A 38 10.44 -5.31 -6.21
CA VAL A 38 9.42 -6.22 -5.71
C VAL A 38 8.39 -5.41 -4.91
N ILE A 39 7.12 -5.56 -5.27
CA ILE A 39 6.01 -4.84 -4.64
C ILE A 39 5.12 -5.84 -3.89
N ALA A 40 4.99 -5.67 -2.60
CA ALA A 40 4.09 -6.45 -1.76
C ALA A 40 2.76 -5.69 -1.59
N GLY A 41 1.72 -6.21 -2.23
CA GLY A 41 0.39 -5.62 -2.27
C GLY A 41 0.09 -4.84 -3.55
N LEU A 42 -0.84 -5.35 -4.36
CA LEU A 42 -1.27 -4.77 -5.64
C LEU A 42 -2.60 -4.01 -5.49
N GLY A 43 -2.68 -3.15 -4.49
CA GLY A 43 -3.72 -2.14 -4.39
C GLY A 43 -3.36 -0.90 -5.21
N GLY A 44 -4.08 0.21 -5.02
CA GLY A 44 -3.85 1.45 -5.76
C GLY A 44 -2.42 1.96 -5.69
N ALA A 45 -1.82 1.95 -4.51
CA ALA A 45 -0.43 2.39 -4.31
C ALA A 45 0.59 1.45 -4.99
N GLY A 46 0.40 0.13 -4.83
CA GLY A 46 1.30 -0.85 -5.42
C GLY A 46 1.26 -0.83 -6.96
N ILE A 47 0.07 -0.69 -7.54
CA ILE A 47 -0.09 -0.57 -9.00
C ILE A 47 0.53 0.74 -9.51
N ALA A 48 0.37 1.85 -8.80
CA ALA A 48 1.00 3.12 -9.18
C ALA A 48 2.53 3.01 -9.17
N ALA A 49 3.09 2.39 -8.12
CA ALA A 49 4.53 2.15 -8.04
C ALA A 49 5.03 1.21 -9.15
N ALA A 50 4.28 0.17 -9.49
CA ALA A 50 4.61 -0.75 -10.57
C ALA A 50 4.65 -0.04 -11.92
N ASN A 51 3.63 0.78 -12.22
CA ASN A 51 3.57 1.52 -13.46
C ASN A 51 4.74 2.50 -13.60
N GLU A 52 5.04 3.26 -12.55
CA GLU A 52 6.17 4.19 -12.56
C GLU A 52 7.50 3.45 -12.80
N ALA A 53 7.71 2.32 -12.13
CA ALA A 53 8.92 1.54 -12.31
C ALA A 53 9.05 0.99 -13.74
N LEU A 54 7.95 0.49 -14.32
CA LEU A 54 7.93 0.00 -15.69
C LEU A 54 8.18 1.14 -16.71
N ASP A 55 7.63 2.31 -16.48
CA ASP A 55 7.86 3.50 -17.32
C ASP A 55 9.33 3.92 -17.31
N GLN A 56 10.02 3.66 -16.21
CA GLN A 56 11.47 3.86 -16.09
C GLN A 56 12.32 2.69 -16.64
N GLY A 57 11.69 1.68 -17.19
CA GLY A 57 12.36 0.53 -17.77
C GLY A 57 12.86 -0.52 -16.79
N LEU A 58 12.36 -0.48 -15.54
CA LEU A 58 12.70 -1.46 -14.52
C LEU A 58 11.85 -2.73 -14.66
N SER A 59 12.42 -3.88 -14.28
CA SER A 59 11.67 -5.12 -14.11
C SER A 59 10.95 -5.12 -12.76
N VAL A 60 9.70 -5.59 -12.73
CA VAL A 60 8.84 -5.55 -11.54
C VAL A 60 8.22 -6.90 -11.26
N ILE A 61 8.26 -7.33 -10.01
CA ILE A 61 7.48 -8.45 -9.49
C ILE A 61 6.47 -7.90 -8.49
N GLY A 62 5.18 -8.12 -8.76
CA GLY A 62 4.09 -7.79 -7.84
C GLY A 62 3.60 -9.04 -7.12
N ILE A 63 3.50 -8.95 -5.81
CA ILE A 63 3.00 -10.02 -4.94
C ILE A 63 1.73 -9.53 -4.25
N ASP A 64 0.66 -10.31 -4.31
CA ASP A 64 -0.58 -10.02 -3.59
C ASP A 64 -1.15 -11.30 -2.98
N LYS A 65 -1.80 -11.17 -1.84
CA LYS A 65 -2.47 -12.30 -1.16
C LYS A 65 -3.77 -12.73 -1.83
N THR A 66 -4.26 -11.89 -2.75
CA THR A 66 -5.51 -12.09 -3.49
C THR A 66 -5.27 -11.94 -4.99
N THR A 67 -6.29 -11.67 -5.75
CA THR A 67 -6.20 -11.36 -7.19
C THR A 67 -5.71 -9.93 -7.50
N GLY A 68 -5.28 -9.19 -6.48
CA GLY A 68 -4.90 -7.79 -6.62
C GLY A 68 -6.07 -6.83 -6.54
N GLY A 69 -5.80 -5.55 -6.75
CA GLY A 69 -6.79 -4.47 -6.71
C GLY A 69 -7.01 -3.86 -5.34
N GLY A 70 -6.87 -4.62 -4.26
CA GLY A 70 -7.04 -4.15 -2.88
C GLY A 70 -8.38 -3.49 -2.62
N SER A 71 -8.43 -2.61 -1.65
CA SER A 71 -9.63 -1.81 -1.35
C SER A 71 -9.98 -0.83 -2.47
N THR A 72 -9.01 -0.41 -3.26
CA THR A 72 -9.19 0.50 -4.38
C THR A 72 -10.15 -0.07 -5.43
N ALA A 73 -10.03 -1.35 -5.76
CA ALA A 73 -10.91 -2.02 -6.71
C ALA A 73 -12.35 -2.17 -6.19
N LYS A 74 -12.55 -2.09 -4.88
CA LYS A 74 -13.86 -2.19 -4.22
C LYS A 74 -14.52 -0.82 -4.01
N SER A 75 -13.82 0.27 -4.31
CA SER A 75 -14.36 1.62 -4.19
C SER A 75 -15.39 1.91 -5.27
N GLY A 76 -16.33 2.80 -5.00
CA GLY A 76 -17.33 3.25 -5.98
C GLY A 76 -16.80 4.26 -7.01
N GLY A 77 -15.50 4.52 -7.06
CA GLY A 77 -14.90 5.50 -7.97
C GLY A 77 -14.90 6.94 -7.48
N VAL A 78 -15.35 7.17 -6.25
CA VAL A 78 -15.25 8.47 -5.60
C VAL A 78 -13.84 8.68 -5.08
N TYR A 79 -13.26 9.83 -5.32
CA TYR A 79 -11.95 10.20 -4.79
C TYR A 79 -11.99 11.56 -4.09
N TYR A 80 -11.14 11.72 -3.10
CA TYR A 80 -10.98 12.98 -2.37
C TYR A 80 -9.73 13.69 -2.88
N ALA A 81 -9.93 14.80 -3.58
CA ALA A 81 -8.83 15.56 -4.19
C ALA A 81 -8.14 16.52 -3.22
N GLY A 82 -8.52 16.52 -1.95
CA GLY A 82 -8.06 17.50 -0.96
C GLY A 82 -8.69 18.85 -1.21
N GLY A 83 -7.96 19.76 -1.80
CA GLY A 83 -8.49 21.10 -2.08
C GLY A 83 -7.85 21.77 -3.29
N GLY A 84 -8.40 22.92 -3.65
CA GLY A 84 -7.87 23.75 -4.72
C GLY A 84 -8.14 23.26 -6.13
N THR A 85 -9.09 22.34 -6.31
CA THR A 85 -9.51 21.92 -7.64
C THR A 85 -10.21 23.06 -8.40
N PRO A 86 -10.19 23.04 -9.75
CA PRO A 86 -10.90 24.05 -10.55
C PRO A 86 -12.39 24.17 -10.18
N ILE A 87 -13.04 23.04 -9.94
CA ILE A 87 -14.46 23.00 -9.55
C ILE A 87 -14.69 23.69 -8.20
N GLN A 88 -13.85 23.43 -7.23
CA GLN A 88 -13.93 24.07 -5.92
C GLN A 88 -13.69 25.57 -6.00
N LYS A 89 -12.72 26.01 -6.82
CA LYS A 89 -12.45 27.44 -7.04
C LYS A 89 -13.62 28.14 -7.68
N GLU A 90 -14.23 27.53 -8.69
CA GLU A 90 -15.41 28.07 -9.38
C GLU A 90 -16.63 28.13 -8.46
N ALA A 91 -16.81 27.16 -7.58
CA ALA A 91 -17.85 27.15 -6.55
C ALA A 91 -17.56 28.09 -5.37
N GLY A 92 -16.44 28.80 -5.36
CA GLY A 92 -16.06 29.72 -4.29
C GLY A 92 -15.63 29.04 -2.99
N ILE A 93 -15.31 27.75 -3.04
CA ILE A 93 -14.87 26.97 -1.87
C ILE A 93 -13.41 27.32 -1.60
N GLN A 94 -13.13 27.85 -0.39
CA GLN A 94 -11.77 28.16 0.04
C GLN A 94 -11.18 26.96 0.79
N THR A 95 -10.04 26.48 0.31
CA THR A 95 -9.23 25.49 1.00
C THR A 95 -8.34 26.18 2.02
N LYS A 96 -8.52 25.86 3.29
CA LYS A 96 -7.54 26.27 4.31
C LYS A 96 -6.36 25.30 4.30
N HIS A 97 -5.20 25.77 3.91
CA HIS A 97 -3.95 25.06 4.12
C HIS A 97 -3.58 25.19 5.60
N ASN A 98 -3.67 24.08 6.33
CA ASN A 98 -3.13 24.04 7.68
C ASN A 98 -1.62 23.72 7.59
N ASN A 99 -0.76 24.57 8.14
CA ASN A 99 0.70 24.42 8.11
C ASN A 99 1.22 23.14 8.81
N ASN A 100 0.32 22.34 9.36
CA ASN A 100 0.64 21.10 10.07
C ASN A 100 0.52 19.83 9.24
N HIS A 101 0.60 19.91 7.91
CA HIS A 101 0.50 18.76 6.99
C HIS A 101 -0.81 17.95 7.07
N ASN A 102 -1.80 18.44 7.76
CA ASN A 102 -3.12 17.83 7.75
C ASN A 102 -3.92 18.41 6.57
N TYR A 103 -4.25 17.56 5.62
CA TYR A 103 -5.20 17.89 4.58
C TYR A 103 -6.59 17.95 5.22
N GLU A 104 -7.14 19.14 5.42
CA GLU A 104 -8.55 19.25 5.75
C GLU A 104 -9.37 18.84 4.52
N ILE A 105 -10.15 17.80 4.68
CA ILE A 105 -11.20 17.45 3.73
C ILE A 105 -12.21 18.56 3.79
N ILE A 106 -12.45 19.19 2.66
CA ILE A 106 -13.44 20.25 2.57
C ILE A 106 -14.78 19.58 2.40
N ASP A 107 -15.61 19.71 3.41
CA ASP A 107 -17.02 19.40 3.28
C ASP A 107 -17.63 20.37 2.28
N ALA A 108 -18.14 19.80 1.22
CA ALA A 108 -18.89 20.53 0.21
C ALA A 108 -20.28 20.88 0.75
#